data_10fd8c0a17d19f2ecba2bd0910ba010c
#
_entry.id   10fd8c0a17d19f2ecba2bd0910ba010c
#
_cell.length_a   1.000
_cell.length_b   1.000
_cell.length_c   1.000
_cell.angle_alpha   90.00
_cell.angle_beta   90.00
_cell.angle_gamma   90.00
#
_symmetry.space_group_name_H-M   'P 1'
#
loop_
_entity.id
_entity.type
_entity.pdbx_description
1 polymer ?
#
loop_
_entity_poly.entity_id
_entity_poly.type
_entity_poly.pdbx_seq_one_letter_code
_entity_poly.pdbx_strand_id
1 'polypeptide(L)'
;ERPFRGFTPGQVARKRGMVVPNDLKMLSEDSPVRDLIIDPDGSTLILCHEVCLQHRTCPPIVRGVEESSEPPPENVRRLNVLINNDDGILRCGEFSGCKWNTDVRRAALADVLKVHEYTYVEKTSKLCSATPDHPKAIQTLDADTTVSHWSFEAALRAAGSVCEAVDKVMAGDYRNAFCAIRPPGHHAGPRGIVTCPNDPDGSHGFCLLNNIAIGAAYARSMYRNDGIKKVAIIDFDVHHGNGTEEIVRQLTPNTEHAVVRTPFAVGAFHTSSYKPWLDENDINDVFFASTHGYGPRDRQPIPGMVQGGWFYPASGETYKSKSLASPSDIETPNLSEFLLSQSWARLGDDYRNNCCKIIDIGLSLPYKDDPYHHSLQRCELRDAYRKNVLPSLLEFDPDMIFISAGFDAHRKDTMNFGYVGMLEEDYEWITEQLVKVANTCCNGRIVSALEGGYKIHGGIVSPFARSVASHVRALVDGGSSRELYDKDEAEWESQYEKHMIEEKEKKRQMKQARAATAARELRQSLLSSPRQTNTGIVDEQNHEDALLREELPHNDVGIADEPSRKRARKPVDYKQLLEEMQTNSPSK
;
A
#
# COMPACT_ATOMS: atom_id res chain seq x y z
N GLU A 1 -26.99 5.96 -2.53
CA GLU A 1 -26.93 6.56 -3.88
C GLU A 1 -26.10 7.83 -3.79
N ARG A 2 -24.92 7.83 -4.42
CA ARG A 2 -24.05 9.02 -4.55
C ARG A 2 -24.55 9.81 -5.75
N PRO A 3 -25.07 11.04 -5.61
CA PRO A 3 -25.76 11.75 -6.70
C PRO A 3 -24.87 12.31 -7.81
N PHE A 4 -23.54 12.02 -7.80
CA PHE A 4 -22.58 12.59 -8.75
C PHE A 4 -21.58 11.58 -9.35
N ARG A 5 -21.88 10.28 -9.33
CA ARG A 5 -21.10 9.33 -10.11
C ARG A 5 -21.26 9.64 -11.61
N GLY A 6 -20.16 9.98 -12.28
CA GLY A 6 -20.10 10.15 -13.74
C GLY A 6 -19.95 11.58 -14.26
N PHE A 7 -19.59 12.55 -13.43
CA PHE A 7 -19.30 13.91 -13.92
C PHE A 7 -18.04 14.46 -13.27
N THR A 8 -17.10 14.93 -14.10
CA THR A 8 -15.96 15.71 -13.60
C THR A 8 -16.43 17.06 -13.05
N PRO A 9 -15.66 17.71 -12.15
CA PRO A 9 -15.97 19.06 -11.67
C PRO A 9 -16.21 20.06 -12.81
N GLY A 10 -15.46 19.96 -13.90
CA GLY A 10 -15.69 20.77 -15.09
C GLY A 10 -17.03 20.48 -15.78
N GLN A 11 -17.48 19.24 -15.82
CA GLN A 11 -18.79 18.85 -16.36
C GLN A 11 -19.93 19.29 -15.42
N VAL A 12 -19.72 19.21 -14.10
CA VAL A 12 -20.66 19.72 -13.09
C VAL A 12 -20.76 21.24 -13.19
N ALA A 13 -19.63 21.94 -13.35
CA ALA A 13 -19.60 23.39 -13.53
C ALA A 13 -20.37 23.82 -14.80
N ARG A 14 -20.17 23.15 -15.93
CA ARG A 14 -20.91 23.41 -17.19
C ARG A 14 -22.41 23.16 -17.05
N LYS A 15 -22.81 22.06 -16.40
CA LYS A 15 -24.24 21.78 -16.12
C LYS A 15 -24.90 22.83 -15.22
N ARG A 16 -24.10 23.52 -14.37
CA ARG A 16 -24.58 24.58 -13.47
C ARG A 16 -24.45 25.99 -14.07
N GLY A 17 -24.07 26.11 -15.34
CA GLY A 17 -23.95 27.40 -16.01
C GLY A 17 -22.78 28.27 -15.54
N MET A 18 -21.77 27.67 -14.88
CA MET A 18 -20.56 28.37 -14.46
C MET A 18 -19.64 28.56 -15.68
N VAL A 19 -19.02 29.73 -15.78
CA VAL A 19 -18.05 30.04 -16.83
C VAL A 19 -16.77 29.26 -16.56
N VAL A 20 -16.45 28.32 -17.45
CA VAL A 20 -15.16 27.60 -17.40
C VAL A 20 -14.12 28.50 -18.05
N PRO A 21 -12.96 28.77 -17.42
CA PRO A 21 -11.88 29.55 -18.02
C PRO A 21 -11.48 29.02 -19.40
N ASN A 22 -11.17 29.91 -20.32
CA ASN A 22 -10.85 29.56 -21.74
C ASN A 22 -9.62 28.68 -21.90
N ASP A 23 -8.73 28.65 -20.90
CA ASP A 23 -7.49 27.87 -20.88
C ASP A 23 -7.75 26.35 -20.82
N LEU A 24 -8.94 25.93 -20.34
CA LEU A 24 -9.39 24.53 -20.37
C LEU A 24 -9.97 24.10 -21.74
N LYS A 25 -10.09 25.00 -22.69
CA LYS A 25 -10.55 24.68 -24.06
C LYS A 25 -9.45 24.20 -25.01
N MET A 26 -8.17 24.30 -24.59
CA MET A 26 -7.02 24.02 -25.46
C MET A 26 -6.38 22.64 -25.20
N LEU A 27 -7.06 21.71 -24.55
CA LEU A 27 -6.75 20.29 -24.73
C LEU A 27 -7.39 19.86 -26.05
N SER A 28 -6.64 20.15 -27.10
CA SER A 28 -7.04 20.11 -28.49
C SER A 28 -7.34 18.71 -28.99
N GLU A 29 -8.20 18.68 -29.96
CA GLU A 29 -8.59 17.59 -30.83
C GLU A 29 -7.43 16.87 -31.57
N ASP A 30 -6.15 17.23 -31.32
CA ASP A 30 -4.97 16.73 -32.05
C ASP A 30 -4.03 15.81 -31.27
N SER A 31 -4.42 15.31 -30.10
CA SER A 31 -3.76 14.13 -29.56
C SER A 31 -4.21 12.91 -30.38
N PRO A 32 -3.30 12.08 -30.93
CA PRO A 32 -3.72 10.86 -31.58
C PRO A 32 -4.42 10.00 -30.54
N VAL A 33 -5.75 10.01 -30.56
CA VAL A 33 -6.57 9.05 -29.82
C VAL A 33 -6.14 7.72 -30.38
N ARG A 34 -5.27 6.99 -29.66
CA ARG A 34 -4.98 5.59 -29.94
C ARG A 34 -6.35 4.90 -29.95
N ASP A 35 -6.72 4.30 -31.07
CA ASP A 35 -7.99 3.61 -31.22
C ASP A 35 -8.12 2.60 -30.07
N LEU A 36 -8.99 2.93 -29.14
CA LEU A 36 -9.28 2.11 -27.97
C LEU A 36 -10.04 0.87 -28.46
N ILE A 37 -9.36 -0.26 -28.61
CA ILE A 37 -10.01 -1.56 -28.62
C ILE A 37 -10.52 -1.76 -27.19
N ILE A 38 -11.76 -1.41 -26.95
CA ILE A 38 -12.43 -1.60 -25.66
C ILE A 38 -13.20 -2.89 -25.79
N ASP A 39 -12.93 -3.84 -24.85
CA ASP A 39 -13.89 -4.88 -24.57
C ASP A 39 -15.24 -4.22 -24.26
N PRO A 40 -16.32 -4.57 -24.97
CA PRO A 40 -17.65 -4.00 -24.73
C PRO A 40 -18.11 -4.13 -23.29
N ASP A 41 -17.62 -5.11 -22.55
CA ASP A 41 -18.05 -5.39 -21.18
C ASP A 41 -17.17 -4.74 -20.10
N GLY A 42 -15.94 -4.26 -20.44
CA GLY A 42 -15.03 -3.55 -19.50
C GLY A 42 -14.73 -4.32 -18.21
N SER A 43 -14.81 -5.66 -18.24
CA SER A 43 -14.80 -6.48 -17.04
C SER A 43 -13.40 -6.61 -16.42
N THR A 44 -13.37 -6.68 -15.09
CA THR A 44 -12.18 -6.97 -14.31
C THR A 44 -12.00 -8.49 -14.19
N LEU A 45 -10.79 -8.98 -14.42
CA LEU A 45 -10.42 -10.38 -14.22
C LEU A 45 -9.88 -10.59 -12.81
N ILE A 46 -10.40 -11.60 -12.09
CA ILE A 46 -9.83 -12.07 -10.82
C ILE A 46 -9.14 -13.40 -11.06
N LEU A 47 -7.85 -13.48 -10.71
CA LEU A 47 -7.05 -14.70 -10.84
C LEU A 47 -6.70 -15.22 -9.44
N CYS A 48 -6.81 -16.54 -9.27
CA CYS A 48 -6.36 -17.25 -8.09
C CYS A 48 -6.10 -18.73 -8.44
N HIS A 49 -5.41 -19.45 -7.57
CA HIS A 49 -5.22 -20.88 -7.73
C HIS A 49 -5.30 -21.60 -6.38
N GLU A 50 -5.92 -22.78 -6.35
CA GLU A 50 -6.12 -23.52 -5.10
C GLU A 50 -4.82 -23.88 -4.38
N VAL A 51 -3.73 -24.09 -5.11
CA VAL A 51 -2.41 -24.38 -4.53
C VAL A 51 -1.91 -23.23 -3.65
N CYS A 52 -2.34 -21.98 -3.88
CA CYS A 52 -2.04 -20.86 -2.99
C CYS A 52 -2.61 -21.06 -1.57
N LEU A 53 -3.67 -21.87 -1.44
CA LEU A 53 -4.22 -22.27 -0.13
C LEU A 53 -3.37 -23.37 0.56
N GLN A 54 -2.47 -24.02 -0.19
CA GLN A 54 -1.59 -25.06 0.34
C GLN A 54 -0.22 -24.52 0.79
N HIS A 55 0.06 -23.25 0.56
CA HIS A 55 1.16 -22.56 1.24
C HIS A 55 0.80 -22.38 2.70
N ARG A 56 1.32 -23.26 3.55
CA ARG A 56 1.07 -23.27 4.99
C ARG A 56 2.26 -22.67 5.72
N THR A 57 1.97 -21.74 6.62
CA THR A 57 2.93 -21.02 7.45
C THR A 57 2.87 -21.46 8.91
N CYS A 58 1.84 -22.26 9.25
CA CYS A 58 1.67 -22.88 10.55
C CYS A 58 0.90 -24.20 10.42
N PRO A 59 0.96 -25.09 11.44
CA PRO A 59 0.10 -26.26 11.51
C PRO A 59 -1.39 -25.88 11.47
N PRO A 60 -2.27 -26.79 11.04
CA PRO A 60 -3.71 -26.54 11.03
C PRO A 60 -4.23 -26.22 12.44
N ILE A 61 -5.01 -25.15 12.56
CA ILE A 61 -5.63 -24.76 13.83
C ILE A 61 -6.86 -25.63 14.04
N VAL A 62 -6.81 -26.48 15.08
CA VAL A 62 -7.93 -27.33 15.47
C VAL A 62 -8.77 -26.58 16.51
N ARG A 63 -10.07 -26.36 16.23
CA ARG A 63 -10.98 -25.74 17.20
C ARG A 63 -11.05 -26.59 18.48
N GLY A 64 -10.84 -25.94 19.61
CA GLY A 64 -10.97 -26.58 20.95
C GLY A 64 -9.71 -27.18 21.53
N VAL A 65 -8.57 -27.13 20.85
CA VAL A 65 -7.26 -27.40 21.45
C VAL A 65 -6.59 -26.07 21.71
N GLU A 66 -6.39 -25.74 22.98
CA GLU A 66 -5.56 -24.60 23.40
C GLU A 66 -4.09 -24.89 23.08
N GLU A 67 -3.71 -24.88 21.82
CA GLU A 67 -2.31 -24.65 21.47
C GLU A 67 -2.06 -23.14 21.56
N SER A 68 -1.21 -22.75 22.45
CA SER A 68 -0.95 -21.42 22.99
C SER A 68 -0.27 -20.44 22.02
N SER A 69 -0.27 -20.66 20.72
CA SER A 69 0.31 -19.74 19.76
C SER A 69 -0.74 -19.24 18.77
N GLU A 70 -0.91 -17.92 18.73
CA GLU A 70 -1.65 -17.30 17.63
C GLU A 70 -0.99 -17.67 16.30
N PRO A 71 -1.78 -17.92 15.25
CA PRO A 71 -1.24 -18.20 13.92
C PRO A 71 -0.42 -16.98 13.44
N PRO A 72 0.66 -17.21 12.66
CA PRO A 72 1.41 -16.11 12.07
C PRO A 72 0.49 -15.19 11.27
N PRO A 73 0.82 -13.90 11.15
CA PRO A 73 -0.01 -12.95 10.43
C PRO A 73 -0.31 -13.41 9.01
N GLU A 74 0.72 -13.83 8.27
CA GLU A 74 0.60 -14.40 6.94
C GLU A 74 0.18 -15.88 7.04
N ASN A 75 -1.07 -16.17 6.71
CA ASN A 75 -1.63 -17.53 6.77
C ASN A 75 -2.77 -17.69 5.73
N VAL A 76 -3.19 -18.95 5.53
CA VAL A 76 -4.18 -19.34 4.52
C VAL A 76 -5.54 -18.63 4.67
N ARG A 77 -5.91 -18.20 5.88
CA ARG A 77 -7.20 -17.53 6.11
C ARG A 77 -7.29 -16.19 5.41
N ARG A 78 -6.15 -15.54 5.14
CA ARG A 78 -6.12 -14.30 4.36
C ARG A 78 -6.78 -14.49 2.99
N LEU A 79 -6.44 -15.57 2.32
CA LEU A 79 -7.02 -15.85 1.00
C LEU A 79 -8.47 -16.35 1.12
N ASN A 80 -8.78 -17.18 2.14
CA ASN A 80 -10.14 -17.69 2.35
C ASN A 80 -11.18 -16.58 2.50
N VAL A 81 -10.92 -15.53 3.29
CA VAL A 81 -11.87 -14.42 3.46
C VAL A 81 -12.11 -13.61 2.18
N LEU A 82 -11.28 -13.80 1.15
CA LEU A 82 -11.42 -13.15 -0.15
C LEU A 82 -12.13 -14.01 -1.19
N ILE A 83 -11.74 -15.28 -1.33
CA ILE A 83 -12.09 -16.10 -2.51
C ILE A 83 -12.92 -17.34 -2.21
N ASN A 84 -13.18 -17.68 -0.93
CA ASN A 84 -14.01 -18.83 -0.60
C ASN A 84 -15.36 -18.71 -1.32
N ASN A 85 -15.86 -19.83 -1.88
CA ASN A 85 -17.08 -19.84 -2.69
C ASN A 85 -18.33 -19.46 -1.90
N ASP A 86 -18.36 -19.73 -0.59
CA ASP A 86 -19.55 -19.53 0.24
C ASP A 86 -19.60 -18.13 0.86
N ASP A 87 -18.45 -17.62 1.35
CA ASP A 87 -18.38 -16.40 2.16
C ASP A 87 -17.23 -15.45 1.80
N GLY A 88 -16.47 -15.73 0.74
CA GLY A 88 -15.41 -14.85 0.25
C GLY A 88 -15.97 -13.52 -0.23
N ILE A 89 -15.37 -12.39 0.22
CA ILE A 89 -15.87 -11.05 -0.09
C ILE A 89 -15.94 -10.78 -1.61
N LEU A 90 -15.00 -11.30 -2.39
CA LEU A 90 -14.97 -11.12 -3.84
C LEU A 90 -15.99 -12.02 -4.59
N ARG A 91 -16.68 -12.92 -3.86
CA ARG A 91 -17.77 -13.76 -4.39
C ARG A 91 -19.15 -13.15 -4.14
N CYS A 92 -19.23 -12.05 -3.38
CA CYS A 92 -20.52 -11.42 -3.12
C CYS A 92 -21.12 -10.78 -4.37
N GLY A 93 -22.43 -10.48 -4.33
CA GLY A 93 -23.18 -9.95 -5.47
C GLY A 93 -22.62 -8.64 -6.07
N GLU A 94 -21.89 -7.86 -5.28
CA GLU A 94 -21.23 -6.63 -5.74
C GLU A 94 -20.19 -6.91 -6.85
N PHE A 95 -19.50 -8.06 -6.78
CA PHE A 95 -18.46 -8.47 -7.73
C PHE A 95 -18.92 -9.51 -8.75
N SER A 96 -20.25 -9.70 -8.90
CA SER A 96 -20.82 -10.69 -9.83
C SER A 96 -20.47 -10.42 -11.30
N GLY A 97 -20.10 -9.18 -11.65
CA GLY A 97 -19.60 -8.81 -12.98
C GLY A 97 -18.15 -9.22 -13.25
N CYS A 98 -17.37 -9.51 -12.20
CA CYS A 98 -15.98 -9.96 -12.37
C CYS A 98 -15.93 -11.35 -13.01
N LYS A 99 -14.92 -11.54 -13.85
CA LYS A 99 -14.60 -12.87 -14.39
C LYS A 99 -13.53 -13.51 -13.53
N TRP A 100 -13.54 -14.85 -13.50
CA TRP A 100 -12.61 -15.61 -12.66
C TRP A 100 -11.78 -16.55 -13.51
N ASN A 101 -10.47 -16.58 -13.23
CA ASN A 101 -9.57 -17.64 -13.69
C ASN A 101 -8.96 -18.32 -12.46
N THR A 102 -9.29 -19.60 -12.26
CA THR A 102 -8.84 -20.40 -11.11
C THR A 102 -7.86 -21.52 -11.51
N ASP A 103 -7.57 -21.63 -12.80
CA ASP A 103 -6.60 -22.58 -13.34
C ASP A 103 -5.48 -21.81 -14.05
N VAL A 104 -4.78 -21.00 -13.26
CA VAL A 104 -3.67 -20.18 -13.74
C VAL A 104 -2.42 -21.03 -13.95
N ARG A 105 -1.63 -20.70 -14.98
CA ARG A 105 -0.37 -21.38 -15.26
C ARG A 105 0.70 -21.10 -14.20
N ARG A 106 1.72 -21.97 -14.14
CA ARG A 106 2.96 -21.69 -13.40
C ARG A 106 3.78 -20.63 -14.15
N ALA A 107 4.47 -19.75 -13.41
CA ALA A 107 5.50 -18.94 -14.02
C ALA A 107 6.60 -19.85 -14.61
N ALA A 108 7.04 -19.55 -15.82
CA ALA A 108 8.16 -20.26 -16.40
C ALA A 108 9.45 -19.89 -15.64
N LEU A 109 10.35 -20.85 -15.47
CA LEU A 109 11.63 -20.59 -14.79
C LEU A 109 12.41 -19.47 -15.50
N ALA A 110 12.32 -19.38 -16.82
CA ALA A 110 12.94 -18.30 -17.60
C ALA A 110 12.44 -16.90 -17.18
N ASP A 111 11.16 -16.77 -16.82
CA ASP A 111 10.59 -15.50 -16.37
C ASP A 111 10.99 -15.20 -14.91
N VAL A 112 10.99 -16.21 -14.06
CA VAL A 112 11.47 -16.10 -12.66
C VAL A 112 12.94 -15.66 -12.64
N LEU A 113 13.77 -16.22 -13.52
CA LEU A 113 15.21 -15.94 -13.59
C LEU A 113 15.55 -14.58 -14.22
N LYS A 114 14.60 -13.86 -14.81
CA LYS A 114 14.79 -12.44 -15.15
C LYS A 114 14.92 -11.56 -13.92
N VAL A 115 14.31 -12.00 -12.83
CA VAL A 115 14.18 -11.23 -11.57
C VAL A 115 15.10 -11.82 -10.49
N HIS A 116 15.00 -13.13 -10.24
CA HIS A 116 15.73 -13.81 -9.19
C HIS A 116 17.00 -14.52 -9.71
N GLU A 117 17.96 -14.71 -8.82
CA GLU A 117 19.12 -15.53 -9.10
C GLU A 117 18.81 -17.03 -8.98
N TYR A 118 19.40 -17.83 -9.84
CA TYR A 118 19.17 -19.28 -9.87
C TYR A 118 19.46 -19.96 -8.52
N THR A 119 20.53 -19.56 -7.86
CA THR A 119 20.92 -20.13 -6.55
C THR A 119 19.88 -19.94 -5.47
N TYR A 120 19.20 -18.76 -5.46
CA TYR A 120 18.11 -18.49 -4.57
C TYR A 120 16.87 -19.35 -4.88
N VAL A 121 16.48 -19.37 -6.14
CA VAL A 121 15.33 -20.15 -6.63
C VAL A 121 15.53 -21.63 -6.34
N GLU A 122 16.72 -22.18 -6.63
CA GLU A 122 17.07 -23.56 -6.35
C GLU A 122 17.02 -23.88 -4.86
N LYS A 123 17.62 -23.03 -4.01
CA LYS A 123 17.62 -23.20 -2.55
C LYS A 123 16.19 -23.26 -1.99
N THR A 124 15.34 -22.33 -2.38
CA THR A 124 13.95 -22.26 -1.93
C THR A 124 13.14 -23.46 -2.41
N SER A 125 13.31 -23.85 -3.68
CA SER A 125 12.68 -25.04 -4.25
C SER A 125 13.09 -26.33 -3.54
N LYS A 126 14.40 -26.51 -3.26
CA LYS A 126 14.92 -27.66 -2.53
C LYS A 126 14.40 -27.73 -1.09
N LEU A 127 14.34 -26.58 -0.39
CA LEU A 127 13.81 -26.52 0.98
C LEU A 127 12.35 -26.99 1.01
N CYS A 128 11.50 -26.47 0.11
CA CYS A 128 10.11 -26.86 0.03
C CYS A 128 9.94 -28.34 -0.34
N SER A 129 10.70 -28.84 -1.34
CA SER A 129 10.64 -30.22 -1.78
C SER A 129 11.11 -31.22 -0.71
N ALA A 130 12.07 -30.82 0.11
CA ALA A 130 12.56 -31.64 1.23
C ALA A 130 11.60 -31.66 2.43
N THR A 131 10.66 -30.71 2.49
CA THR A 131 9.63 -30.66 3.54
C THR A 131 8.60 -31.76 3.27
N PRO A 132 8.27 -32.63 4.23
CA PRO A 132 7.26 -33.66 4.05
C PRO A 132 5.90 -33.07 3.65
N ASP A 133 5.18 -33.77 2.74
CA ASP A 133 3.80 -33.38 2.40
C ASP A 133 2.84 -33.80 3.54
N HIS A 134 2.91 -33.06 4.62
CA HIS A 134 2.09 -33.27 5.80
C HIS A 134 1.65 -31.94 6.38
N PRO A 135 0.39 -31.77 6.81
CA PRO A 135 -0.14 -30.49 7.28
C PRO A 135 0.62 -29.84 8.45
N LYS A 136 1.31 -30.64 9.28
CA LYS A 136 2.11 -30.14 10.40
C LYS A 136 3.59 -29.91 10.06
N ALA A 137 4.02 -30.28 8.84
CA ALA A 137 5.41 -30.14 8.43
C ALA A 137 5.65 -28.73 7.88
N ILE A 138 6.33 -27.92 8.68
CA ILE A 138 6.69 -26.53 8.38
C ILE A 138 8.21 -26.40 8.55
N GLN A 139 8.85 -25.72 7.64
CA GLN A 139 10.27 -25.35 7.69
C GLN A 139 10.41 -23.85 7.80
N THR A 140 11.47 -23.41 8.48
CA THR A 140 11.79 -22.00 8.63
C THR A 140 12.77 -21.59 7.52
N LEU A 141 12.42 -20.59 6.74
CA LEU A 141 13.30 -20.00 5.72
C LEU A 141 14.23 -18.96 6.36
N ASP A 142 13.65 -18.12 7.23
CA ASP A 142 14.34 -17.14 8.09
C ASP A 142 13.52 -16.82 9.36
N ALA A 143 13.82 -15.70 10.02
CA ALA A 143 13.23 -15.34 11.32
C ALA A 143 11.70 -15.14 11.29
N ASP A 144 11.13 -14.75 10.17
CA ASP A 144 9.69 -14.44 10.02
C ASP A 144 8.98 -15.27 8.95
N THR A 145 9.72 -15.93 8.07
CA THR A 145 9.17 -16.61 6.91
C THR A 145 9.30 -18.12 7.02
N THR A 146 8.17 -18.78 6.95
CA THR A 146 8.06 -20.24 7.00
C THR A 146 7.48 -20.80 5.71
N VAL A 147 7.85 -22.05 5.41
CA VAL A 147 7.44 -22.73 4.16
C VAL A 147 6.95 -24.15 4.46
N SER A 148 6.11 -24.67 3.60
CA SER A 148 5.62 -26.05 3.57
C SER A 148 5.97 -26.69 2.23
N HIS A 149 5.65 -27.96 2.08
CA HIS A 149 5.90 -28.73 0.83
C HIS A 149 5.44 -27.99 -0.44
N TRP A 150 4.25 -27.42 -0.41
CA TRP A 150 3.62 -26.76 -1.56
C TRP A 150 3.97 -25.27 -1.73
N SER A 151 4.78 -24.69 -0.83
CA SER A 151 5.03 -23.24 -0.85
C SER A 151 5.72 -22.76 -2.12
N PHE A 152 6.66 -23.52 -2.67
CA PHE A 152 7.33 -23.15 -3.92
C PHE A 152 6.41 -23.27 -5.13
N GLU A 153 5.55 -24.31 -5.17
CA GLU A 153 4.53 -24.42 -6.21
C GLU A 153 3.51 -23.27 -6.14
N ALA A 154 3.09 -22.91 -4.93
CA ALA A 154 2.21 -21.76 -4.71
C ALA A 154 2.85 -20.46 -5.20
N ALA A 155 4.14 -20.24 -4.91
CA ALA A 155 4.89 -19.08 -5.40
C ALA A 155 4.97 -19.04 -6.94
N LEU A 156 5.20 -20.19 -7.58
CA LEU A 156 5.19 -20.27 -9.04
C LEU A 156 3.81 -19.99 -9.65
N ARG A 157 2.71 -20.42 -8.99
CA ARG A 157 1.34 -20.09 -9.43
C ARG A 157 0.99 -18.64 -9.15
N ALA A 158 1.48 -18.07 -8.04
CA ALA A 158 1.30 -16.66 -7.73
C ALA A 158 1.95 -15.76 -8.80
N ALA A 159 3.22 -15.98 -9.11
CA ALA A 159 3.90 -15.25 -10.19
C ALA A 159 3.28 -15.55 -11.57
N GLY A 160 2.89 -16.80 -11.82
CA GLY A 160 2.20 -17.23 -13.05
C GLY A 160 0.86 -16.54 -13.25
N SER A 161 0.12 -16.27 -12.15
CA SER A 161 -1.13 -15.51 -12.20
C SER A 161 -0.91 -14.10 -12.74
N VAL A 162 0.16 -13.44 -12.30
CA VAL A 162 0.50 -12.07 -12.77
C VAL A 162 0.89 -12.09 -14.24
N CYS A 163 1.71 -13.07 -14.68
CA CYS A 163 2.05 -13.23 -16.10
C CYS A 163 0.81 -13.51 -16.96
N GLU A 164 -0.10 -14.36 -16.49
CA GLU A 164 -1.34 -14.67 -17.22
C GLU A 164 -2.31 -13.49 -17.23
N ALA A 165 -2.35 -12.68 -16.16
CA ALA A 165 -3.09 -11.43 -16.14
C ALA A 165 -2.58 -10.47 -17.23
N VAL A 166 -1.25 -10.36 -17.40
CA VAL A 166 -0.65 -9.60 -18.50
C VAL A 166 -1.15 -10.11 -19.85
N ASP A 167 -1.11 -11.43 -20.11
CA ASP A 167 -1.57 -12.02 -21.36
C ASP A 167 -3.04 -11.66 -21.65
N LYS A 168 -3.89 -11.77 -20.65
CA LYS A 168 -5.33 -11.49 -20.76
C LYS A 168 -5.64 -10.01 -21.00
N VAL A 169 -4.90 -9.12 -20.34
CA VAL A 169 -5.03 -7.68 -20.55
C VAL A 169 -4.48 -7.28 -21.92
N MET A 170 -3.36 -7.87 -22.35
CA MET A 170 -2.78 -7.58 -23.67
C MET A 170 -3.61 -8.14 -24.83
N ALA A 171 -4.28 -9.28 -24.62
CA ALA A 171 -5.24 -9.80 -25.61
C ALA A 171 -6.47 -8.91 -25.79
N GLY A 172 -6.71 -7.96 -24.85
CA GLY A 172 -7.91 -7.14 -24.82
C GLY A 172 -9.15 -7.86 -24.28
N ASP A 173 -8.96 -9.08 -23.72
CA ASP A 173 -10.05 -9.85 -23.10
C ASP A 173 -10.59 -9.10 -21.86
N TYR A 174 -9.69 -8.42 -21.14
CA TYR A 174 -9.99 -7.66 -19.92
C TYR A 174 -9.19 -6.36 -19.89
N ARG A 175 -9.76 -5.35 -19.26
CA ARG A 175 -9.11 -4.06 -19.12
C ARG A 175 -8.08 -4.05 -17.99
N ASN A 176 -8.38 -4.72 -16.90
CA ASN A 176 -7.52 -4.85 -15.74
C ASN A 176 -7.71 -6.20 -15.05
N ALA A 177 -6.81 -6.51 -14.13
CA ALA A 177 -6.87 -7.76 -13.38
C ALA A 177 -6.42 -7.58 -11.94
N PHE A 178 -7.00 -8.37 -11.03
CA PHE A 178 -6.57 -8.54 -9.66
C PHE A 178 -6.18 -10.00 -9.39
N CYS A 179 -4.94 -10.22 -8.98
CA CYS A 179 -4.41 -11.52 -8.61
C CYS A 179 -4.55 -11.74 -7.10
N ALA A 180 -5.56 -12.53 -6.69
CA ALA A 180 -5.76 -12.94 -5.30
C ALA A 180 -4.87 -14.13 -4.97
N ILE A 181 -3.61 -13.86 -4.65
CA ILE A 181 -2.52 -14.84 -4.60
C ILE A 181 -1.80 -14.86 -3.25
N ARG A 182 -1.12 -15.94 -2.96
CA ARG A 182 -0.16 -16.17 -1.86
C ARG A 182 0.88 -17.22 -2.30
N PRO A 183 2.13 -17.13 -1.80
CA PRO A 183 2.72 -16.13 -0.91
C PRO A 183 2.85 -14.76 -1.57
N PRO A 184 3.03 -13.67 -0.76
CA PRO A 184 3.35 -12.34 -1.27
C PRO A 184 4.76 -12.28 -1.87
N GLY A 185 5.15 -11.12 -2.46
CA GLY A 185 6.37 -11.05 -3.23
C GLY A 185 7.23 -9.81 -3.09
N HIS A 186 6.72 -8.66 -2.69
CA HIS A 186 7.40 -7.37 -2.84
C HIS A 186 8.69 -7.20 -2.01
N HIS A 187 8.89 -8.00 -0.95
CA HIS A 187 10.15 -8.03 -0.18
C HIS A 187 11.20 -8.99 -0.77
N ALA A 188 10.83 -9.89 -1.68
CA ALA A 188 11.77 -10.81 -2.29
C ALA A 188 12.64 -10.11 -3.34
N GLY A 189 13.89 -9.82 -2.99
CA GLY A 189 14.91 -9.30 -3.90
C GLY A 189 15.50 -10.36 -4.82
N PRO A 190 16.51 -10.02 -5.62
CA PRO A 190 17.13 -10.95 -6.57
C PRO A 190 17.67 -12.23 -5.91
N ARG A 191 18.15 -12.12 -4.68
CA ARG A 191 18.67 -13.22 -3.85
C ARG A 191 17.76 -13.60 -2.68
N GLY A 192 16.52 -13.14 -2.70
CA GLY A 192 15.54 -13.28 -1.63
C GLY A 192 15.67 -12.14 -0.62
N ILE A 193 16.39 -12.35 0.47
CA ILE A 193 16.59 -11.33 1.51
C ILE A 193 17.28 -10.10 0.94
N VAL A 194 16.75 -8.92 1.29
CA VAL A 194 17.36 -7.62 1.05
C VAL A 194 17.74 -7.01 2.39
N THR A 195 18.99 -6.60 2.51
CA THR A 195 19.54 -5.99 3.73
C THR A 195 19.76 -4.49 3.54
N CYS A 196 19.77 -3.74 4.64
CA CYS A 196 20.09 -2.33 4.62
C CYS A 196 20.92 -1.94 5.86
N PRO A 197 21.51 -0.73 5.91
CA PRO A 197 22.31 -0.30 7.07
C PRO A 197 21.56 -0.34 8.42
N ASN A 198 20.25 -0.15 8.42
CA ASN A 198 19.41 -0.18 9.63
C ASN A 198 18.92 -1.59 9.99
N ASP A 199 19.02 -2.54 9.05
CA ASP A 199 18.72 -3.96 9.23
C ASP A 199 19.70 -4.82 8.41
N PRO A 200 20.88 -5.12 8.97
CA PRO A 200 21.94 -5.86 8.27
C PRO A 200 21.64 -7.36 8.11
N ASP A 201 20.74 -7.90 8.90
CA ASP A 201 20.35 -9.32 8.81
C ASP A 201 19.22 -9.50 7.78
N GLY A 202 18.27 -8.58 7.71
CA GLY A 202 17.11 -8.61 6.85
C GLY A 202 16.20 -9.80 7.12
N SER A 203 15.09 -9.85 6.38
CA SER A 203 14.21 -11.02 6.32
C SER A 203 13.46 -11.07 5.00
N HIS A 204 12.75 -12.17 4.72
CA HIS A 204 11.91 -12.29 3.52
C HIS A 204 10.55 -11.59 3.65
N GLY A 205 10.14 -11.17 4.86
CA GLY A 205 8.83 -10.54 5.08
C GLY A 205 7.67 -11.36 4.51
N PHE A 206 7.70 -12.68 4.72
CA PHE A 206 6.74 -13.66 4.20
C PHE A 206 6.81 -13.91 2.68
N CYS A 207 7.65 -13.18 1.93
CA CYS A 207 7.75 -13.22 0.47
C CYS A 207 8.66 -14.34 -0.03
N LEU A 208 8.27 -15.01 -1.13
CA LEU A 208 9.11 -16.05 -1.75
C LEU A 208 9.60 -15.65 -3.14
N LEU A 209 8.71 -15.32 -4.06
CA LEU A 209 9.05 -14.82 -5.40
C LEU A 209 8.40 -13.44 -5.59
N ASN A 210 9.09 -12.52 -6.21
CA ASN A 210 8.55 -11.19 -6.47
C ASN A 210 7.56 -11.24 -7.64
N ASN A 211 6.30 -11.49 -7.30
CA ASN A 211 5.24 -11.75 -8.26
C ASN A 211 5.07 -10.60 -9.26
N ILE A 212 5.05 -9.36 -8.76
CA ILE A 212 4.86 -8.15 -9.58
C ILE A 212 6.07 -7.88 -10.46
N ALA A 213 7.29 -7.97 -9.93
CA ALA A 213 8.49 -7.75 -10.74
C ALA A 213 8.63 -8.80 -11.84
N ILE A 214 8.30 -10.08 -11.57
CA ILE A 214 8.28 -11.14 -12.58
C ILE A 214 7.26 -10.81 -13.67
N GLY A 215 6.05 -10.39 -13.31
CA GLY A 215 5.02 -9.98 -14.27
C GLY A 215 5.43 -8.76 -15.11
N ALA A 216 6.06 -7.76 -14.50
CA ALA A 216 6.55 -6.58 -15.19
C ALA A 216 7.69 -6.92 -16.19
N ALA A 217 8.65 -7.73 -15.76
CA ALA A 217 9.72 -8.23 -16.62
C ALA A 217 9.17 -9.11 -17.75
N TYR A 218 8.15 -9.92 -17.47
CA TYR A 218 7.43 -10.71 -18.47
C TYR A 218 6.77 -9.81 -19.50
N ALA A 219 6.00 -8.81 -19.10
CA ALA A 219 5.31 -7.89 -19.99
C ALA A 219 6.30 -7.20 -20.95
N ARG A 220 7.38 -6.63 -20.40
CA ARG A 220 8.43 -5.98 -21.20
C ARG A 220 9.06 -6.91 -22.24
N SER A 221 9.38 -8.13 -21.85
CA SER A 221 10.07 -9.06 -22.74
C SER A 221 9.16 -9.71 -23.77
N MET A 222 7.94 -10.10 -23.39
CA MET A 222 7.02 -10.81 -24.28
C MET A 222 6.29 -9.87 -25.24
N TYR A 223 5.88 -8.71 -24.77
CA TYR A 223 5.05 -7.77 -25.53
C TYR A 223 5.80 -6.54 -26.04
N ARG A 224 7.16 -6.61 -26.10
CA ARG A 224 8.03 -5.53 -26.63
C ARG A 224 7.67 -5.10 -28.05
N ASN A 225 7.17 -6.02 -28.86
CA ASN A 225 6.75 -5.76 -30.25
C ASN A 225 5.27 -5.37 -30.35
N ASP A 226 4.51 -5.57 -29.29
CA ASP A 226 3.06 -5.34 -29.20
C ASP A 226 2.73 -4.08 -28.39
N GLY A 227 3.70 -3.18 -28.26
CA GLY A 227 3.53 -1.85 -27.70
C GLY A 227 3.80 -1.73 -26.20
N ILE A 228 4.37 -2.76 -25.55
CA ILE A 228 4.84 -2.62 -24.15
C ILE A 228 6.33 -2.27 -24.14
N LYS A 229 6.59 -0.99 -23.96
CA LYS A 229 7.93 -0.46 -23.80
C LYS A 229 8.18 -0.03 -22.36
N LYS A 230 7.27 0.75 -21.77
CA LYS A 230 7.39 1.30 -20.44
C LYS A 230 6.45 0.63 -19.46
N VAL A 231 6.96 0.17 -18.34
CA VAL A 231 6.16 -0.42 -17.27
C VAL A 231 6.37 0.32 -15.95
N ALA A 232 5.29 0.52 -15.21
CA ALA A 232 5.35 1.16 -13.91
C ALA A 232 4.89 0.19 -12.83
N ILE A 233 5.59 0.17 -11.69
CA ILE A 233 5.23 -0.60 -10.50
C ILE A 233 4.92 0.40 -9.38
N ILE A 234 3.71 0.30 -8.81
CA ILE A 234 3.25 1.11 -7.69
C ILE A 234 2.98 0.19 -6.51
N ASP A 235 3.64 0.47 -5.40
CA ASP A 235 3.51 -0.28 -4.16
C ASP A 235 2.89 0.60 -3.08
N PHE A 236 1.75 0.16 -2.54
CA PHE A 236 1.08 0.84 -1.42
C PHE A 236 0.93 -0.05 -0.17
N ASP A 237 1.66 -1.16 -0.10
CA ASP A 237 1.84 -1.87 1.15
C ASP A 237 2.41 -0.93 2.22
N VAL A 238 2.09 -1.16 3.50
CA VAL A 238 2.65 -0.31 4.56
C VAL A 238 4.14 -0.51 4.73
N HIS A 239 4.68 -1.65 4.28
CA HIS A 239 6.10 -1.94 4.29
C HIS A 239 6.74 -1.55 2.96
N HIS A 240 7.93 -1.02 3.02
CA HIS A 240 8.68 -0.68 1.81
C HIS A 240 8.90 -1.92 0.94
N GLY A 241 8.57 -1.83 -0.36
CA GLY A 241 8.82 -2.89 -1.34
C GLY A 241 10.31 -3.02 -1.69
N ASN A 242 11.16 -3.25 -0.65
CA ASN A 242 12.61 -3.26 -0.76
C ASN A 242 13.14 -4.33 -1.73
N GLY A 243 12.43 -5.46 -1.85
CA GLY A 243 12.77 -6.49 -2.84
C GLY A 243 12.54 -6.01 -4.26
N THR A 244 11.44 -5.34 -4.52
CA THR A 244 11.14 -4.75 -5.83
C THR A 244 12.12 -3.65 -6.17
N GLU A 245 12.43 -2.76 -5.22
CA GLU A 245 13.42 -1.71 -5.42
C GLU A 245 14.80 -2.27 -5.77
N GLU A 246 15.29 -3.27 -5.02
CA GLU A 246 16.58 -3.91 -5.27
C GLU A 246 16.63 -4.54 -6.68
N ILE A 247 15.55 -5.16 -7.13
CA ILE A 247 15.42 -5.72 -8.48
C ILE A 247 15.50 -4.61 -9.52
N VAL A 248 14.76 -3.51 -9.33
CA VAL A 248 14.74 -2.38 -10.27
C VAL A 248 16.10 -1.67 -10.30
N ARG A 249 16.82 -1.57 -9.17
CA ARG A 249 18.19 -1.02 -9.13
C ARG A 249 19.18 -1.85 -9.94
N GLN A 250 18.99 -3.16 -10.05
CA GLN A 250 19.86 -4.03 -10.86
C GLN A 250 19.65 -3.88 -12.37
N LEU A 251 18.64 -3.14 -12.81
CA LEU A 251 18.49 -2.76 -14.23
C LEU A 251 19.54 -1.72 -14.68
N THR A 252 20.26 -1.14 -13.72
CA THR A 252 21.39 -0.25 -13.96
C THR A 252 22.69 -1.00 -13.67
N PRO A 253 23.69 -0.96 -14.57
CA PRO A 253 24.99 -1.52 -14.26
C PRO A 253 25.59 -0.87 -13.02
N ASN A 254 25.86 -1.66 -12.01
CA ASN A 254 26.46 -1.20 -10.77
C ASN A 254 27.70 -2.03 -10.43
N THR A 255 28.73 -1.37 -9.87
CA THR A 255 29.93 -2.03 -9.38
C THR A 255 30.12 -1.69 -7.91
N GLU A 256 29.93 -2.67 -7.06
CA GLU A 256 30.21 -2.57 -5.63
C GLU A 256 31.68 -2.88 -5.36
N HIS A 257 32.29 -2.09 -4.49
CA HIS A 257 33.69 -2.26 -4.08
C HIS A 257 33.73 -2.67 -2.60
N ALA A 258 34.18 -3.88 -2.32
CA ALA A 258 34.40 -4.35 -0.97
C ALA A 258 35.91 -4.44 -0.68
N VAL A 259 36.35 -3.77 0.39
CA VAL A 259 37.76 -3.87 0.86
C VAL A 259 37.80 -4.90 2.00
N VAL A 260 38.47 -6.00 1.75
CA VAL A 260 38.75 -7.01 2.78
C VAL A 260 40.14 -6.78 3.35
N ARG A 261 40.22 -6.54 4.65
CA ARG A 261 41.47 -6.40 5.39
C ARG A 261 41.73 -7.68 6.18
N THR A 262 42.85 -8.30 5.92
CA THR A 262 43.36 -9.38 6.75
C THR A 262 44.61 -8.89 7.51
N PRO A 263 45.10 -9.61 8.53
CA PRO A 263 46.33 -9.23 9.20
C PRO A 263 47.55 -9.13 8.26
N PHE A 264 47.48 -9.75 7.08
CA PHE A 264 48.63 -9.89 6.17
C PHE A 264 48.44 -9.18 4.83
N ALA A 265 47.22 -8.76 4.48
CA ALA A 265 46.92 -8.17 3.19
C ALA A 265 45.66 -7.32 3.21
N VAL A 266 45.61 -6.36 2.30
CA VAL A 266 44.38 -5.63 1.96
C VAL A 266 44.03 -5.99 0.52
N GLY A 267 42.85 -6.54 0.31
CA GLY A 267 42.31 -6.87 -1.01
C GLY A 267 41.07 -6.06 -1.30
N ALA A 268 40.90 -5.64 -2.55
CA ALA A 268 39.66 -5.04 -3.04
C ALA A 268 38.95 -6.06 -3.93
N PHE A 269 37.67 -6.29 -3.65
CA PHE A 269 36.79 -7.08 -4.49
C PHE A 269 35.83 -6.14 -5.20
N HIS A 270 35.64 -6.35 -6.48
CA HIS A 270 34.69 -5.65 -7.30
C HIS A 270 33.57 -6.64 -7.66
N THR A 271 32.35 -6.33 -7.26
CA THR A 271 31.18 -7.11 -7.63
C THR A 271 30.30 -6.25 -8.53
N SER A 272 30.10 -6.66 -9.77
CA SER A 272 29.17 -5.99 -10.66
C SER A 272 27.80 -6.65 -10.57
N SER A 273 26.77 -5.86 -10.35
CA SER A 273 25.37 -6.28 -10.44
C SER A 273 24.73 -5.57 -11.64
N TYR A 274 24.29 -6.36 -12.60
CA TYR A 274 23.51 -5.89 -13.75
C TYR A 274 22.64 -7.03 -14.23
N LYS A 275 21.33 -6.82 -14.18
CA LYS A 275 20.35 -7.85 -14.53
C LYS A 275 19.21 -7.22 -15.31
N PRO A 276 19.42 -6.89 -16.60
CA PRO A 276 18.36 -6.31 -17.42
C PRO A 276 17.22 -7.32 -17.67
N TRP A 277 16.01 -6.81 -17.79
CA TRP A 277 14.83 -7.60 -18.16
C TRP A 277 14.76 -7.82 -19.66
N LEU A 278 15.15 -6.82 -20.43
CA LEU A 278 15.16 -6.85 -21.89
C LEU A 278 16.48 -6.33 -22.46
N ASP A 279 16.82 -5.08 -22.21
CA ASP A 279 18.00 -4.42 -22.77
C ASP A 279 18.46 -3.23 -21.90
N GLU A 280 19.43 -2.47 -22.40
CA GLU A 280 20.02 -1.31 -21.73
C GLU A 280 19.05 -0.14 -21.50
N ASN A 281 17.90 -0.13 -22.18
CA ASN A 281 16.89 0.91 -22.01
C ASN A 281 15.98 0.65 -20.79
N ASP A 282 16.10 -0.51 -20.14
CA ASP A 282 15.30 -0.81 -18.94
C ASP A 282 15.43 0.28 -17.87
N ILE A 283 16.60 0.92 -17.77
CA ILE A 283 16.85 2.06 -16.86
C ILE A 283 15.87 3.23 -17.07
N ASN A 284 15.44 3.47 -18.31
CA ASN A 284 14.51 4.55 -18.66
C ASN A 284 13.07 4.08 -18.82
N ASP A 285 12.87 2.78 -18.93
CA ASP A 285 11.61 2.16 -19.29
C ASP A 285 10.92 1.44 -18.11
N VAL A 286 11.53 1.48 -16.92
CA VAL A 286 10.95 0.92 -15.69
C VAL A 286 10.84 2.01 -14.63
N PHE A 287 9.65 2.12 -14.06
CA PHE A 287 9.31 3.06 -12.98
C PHE A 287 8.91 2.26 -11.75
N PHE A 288 9.37 2.68 -10.57
CA PHE A 288 8.95 2.14 -9.29
C PHE A 288 8.59 3.27 -8.33
N ALA A 289 7.46 3.14 -7.62
CA ALA A 289 7.11 4.03 -6.53
C ALA A 289 6.54 3.22 -5.36
N SER A 290 7.05 3.47 -4.16
CA SER A 290 6.58 2.87 -2.91
C SER A 290 6.19 3.96 -1.91
N THR A 291 5.01 3.77 -1.28
CA THR A 291 4.51 4.66 -0.21
C THR A 291 4.29 3.82 1.05
N HIS A 292 5.12 4.00 2.05
CA HIS A 292 5.24 3.08 3.16
C HIS A 292 5.55 3.79 4.48
N GLY A 293 5.45 3.07 5.59
CA GLY A 293 5.92 3.53 6.89
C GLY A 293 7.44 3.54 6.96
N TYR A 294 8.03 4.59 7.55
CA TYR A 294 9.48 4.69 7.72
C TYR A 294 9.85 5.39 9.02
N GLY A 295 10.90 4.94 9.65
CA GLY A 295 11.49 5.58 10.82
C GLY A 295 11.70 4.65 12.03
N PRO A 296 12.35 5.15 13.09
CA PRO A 296 12.61 4.38 14.31
C PRO A 296 11.33 4.13 15.10
N ARG A 297 11.21 2.94 15.70
CA ARG A 297 10.07 2.53 16.55
C ARG A 297 10.02 3.24 17.90
N ASP A 298 11.09 3.91 18.31
CA ASP A 298 11.25 4.49 19.66
C ASP A 298 10.30 5.63 20.01
N ARG A 299 9.47 6.07 19.09
CA ARG A 299 8.53 7.18 19.34
C ARG A 299 7.34 6.81 20.23
N GLN A 300 7.06 5.52 20.39
CA GLN A 300 6.10 5.02 21.39
C GLN A 300 6.60 3.71 21.99
N PRO A 301 7.14 3.71 23.24
CA PRO A 301 7.52 2.48 23.91
C PRO A 301 6.27 1.60 24.13
N ILE A 302 6.19 0.49 23.45
CA ILE A 302 5.19 -0.53 23.71
C ILE A 302 5.64 -1.28 24.97
N PRO A 303 4.83 -1.29 26.06
CA PRO A 303 5.19 -1.99 27.27
C PRO A 303 5.51 -3.46 26.98
N GLY A 304 6.72 -3.91 27.32
CA GLY A 304 7.18 -5.29 27.14
C GLY A 304 7.96 -5.59 25.86
N MET A 305 8.13 -4.65 24.95
CA MET A 305 9.05 -4.80 23.81
C MET A 305 10.43 -4.20 24.12
N VAL A 306 11.48 -4.85 23.60
CA VAL A 306 12.85 -4.32 23.66
C VAL A 306 12.88 -3.00 22.90
N GLN A 307 13.31 -1.94 23.58
CA GLN A 307 13.49 -0.62 22.94
C GLN A 307 14.61 -0.72 21.91
N GLY A 308 14.38 -0.12 20.75
CA GLY A 308 15.36 0.00 19.68
C GLY A 308 14.99 -0.85 18.46
N GLY A 309 14.90 -0.22 17.32
CA GLY A 309 14.64 -0.84 16.02
C GLY A 309 13.93 0.11 15.08
N TRP A 310 14.01 -0.23 13.83
CA TRP A 310 13.33 0.49 12.75
C TRP A 310 12.01 -0.20 12.41
N PHE A 311 11.12 0.55 11.79
CA PHE A 311 9.97 -0.06 11.15
C PHE A 311 10.45 -0.94 9.98
N TYR A 312 9.96 -2.18 9.92
CA TYR A 312 10.37 -3.13 8.88
C TYR A 312 10.06 -2.60 7.47
N PRO A 313 10.90 -2.80 6.46
CA PRO A 313 12.23 -3.43 6.48
C PRO A 313 13.39 -2.45 6.74
N ALA A 314 13.14 -1.33 7.40
CA ALA A 314 14.14 -0.33 7.80
C ALA A 314 14.82 0.44 6.65
N SER A 315 14.29 0.31 5.44
CA SER A 315 14.70 1.00 4.20
C SER A 315 13.55 1.85 3.63
N GLY A 316 13.79 2.59 2.55
CA GLY A 316 12.78 3.42 1.90
C GLY A 316 12.65 4.82 2.53
N GLU A 317 13.77 5.46 2.92
CA GLU A 317 13.76 6.89 3.23
C GLU A 317 13.22 7.69 2.05
N THR A 318 12.44 8.76 2.33
CA THR A 318 11.83 9.56 1.27
C THR A 318 12.86 10.04 0.25
N TYR A 319 12.72 9.56 -0.96
CA TYR A 319 13.68 9.74 -2.04
C TYR A 319 12.98 9.79 -3.40
N LYS A 320 13.53 10.60 -4.31
CA LYS A 320 13.11 10.66 -5.71
C LYS A 320 14.34 10.72 -6.60
N SER A 321 14.60 9.66 -7.35
CA SER A 321 15.69 9.64 -8.33
C SER A 321 15.37 10.50 -9.55
N LYS A 322 16.41 10.99 -10.19
CA LYS A 322 16.31 11.56 -11.53
C LYS A 322 16.57 10.45 -12.55
N SER A 323 15.75 10.33 -13.57
CA SER A 323 16.05 9.45 -14.71
C SER A 323 17.27 10.00 -15.45
N LEU A 324 18.18 9.13 -15.84
CA LEU A 324 19.31 9.49 -16.70
C LEU A 324 18.84 9.57 -18.15
N ALA A 325 19.31 10.57 -18.86
CA ALA A 325 19.05 10.71 -20.28
C ALA A 325 19.79 9.66 -21.14
N SER A 326 20.90 9.09 -20.63
CA SER A 326 21.70 8.10 -21.35
C SER A 326 22.68 7.36 -20.40
N PRO A 327 23.02 6.08 -20.69
CA PRO A 327 24.04 5.33 -19.96
C PRO A 327 25.45 5.93 -20.05
N SER A 328 25.72 6.82 -21.02
CA SER A 328 27.01 7.50 -21.20
C SER A 328 27.31 8.54 -20.12
N ASP A 329 26.31 8.91 -19.31
CA ASP A 329 26.43 9.93 -18.27
C ASP A 329 26.87 9.32 -16.92
N ILE A 330 27.12 8.00 -16.86
CA ILE A 330 27.60 7.32 -15.67
C ILE A 330 29.12 7.54 -15.55
N GLU A 331 29.52 8.53 -14.77
CA GLU A 331 30.93 8.67 -14.36
C GLU A 331 31.27 7.56 -13.38
N THR A 332 32.26 6.72 -13.72
CA THR A 332 32.82 5.75 -12.79
C THR A 332 33.63 6.48 -11.73
N PRO A 333 33.38 6.27 -10.43
CA PRO A 333 34.14 6.92 -9.37
C PRO A 333 35.65 6.61 -9.49
N ASN A 334 36.50 7.62 -9.31
CA ASN A 334 37.93 7.43 -9.32
C ASN A 334 38.35 6.59 -8.11
N LEU A 335 38.97 5.43 -8.36
CA LEU A 335 39.40 4.46 -7.34
C LEU A 335 40.29 5.09 -6.26
N SER A 336 41.08 6.11 -6.60
CA SER A 336 41.99 6.81 -5.66
C SER A 336 41.21 7.68 -4.66
N GLU A 337 40.13 8.33 -5.06
CA GLU A 337 39.27 9.10 -4.15
C GLU A 337 38.49 8.19 -3.22
N PHE A 338 38.03 7.02 -3.72
CA PHE A 338 37.36 6.02 -2.92
C PHE A 338 38.25 5.44 -1.80
N LEU A 339 39.49 5.14 -2.08
CA LEU A 339 40.43 4.60 -1.08
C LEU A 339 40.78 5.58 0.03
N LEU A 340 40.63 6.89 -0.21
CA LEU A 340 40.87 7.95 0.76
C LEU A 340 39.63 8.31 1.61
N SER A 341 38.45 8.06 1.11
CA SER A 341 37.20 8.30 1.83
C SER A 341 36.76 7.06 2.63
N GLN A 342 37.06 6.98 3.90
CA GLN A 342 36.66 5.85 4.77
C GLN A 342 35.19 5.85 5.18
N SER A 343 34.28 6.52 4.47
CA SER A 343 32.86 6.53 4.84
C SER A 343 31.97 5.90 3.76
N TRP A 344 31.44 4.75 4.05
CA TRP A 344 30.41 4.03 3.28
C TRP A 344 29.16 4.87 2.97
N ALA A 345 28.89 5.90 3.79
CA ALA A 345 27.74 6.79 3.65
C ALA A 345 27.77 7.66 2.38
N ARG A 346 28.96 7.96 1.83
CA ARG A 346 29.05 8.83 0.63
C ARG A 346 28.83 8.09 -0.69
N LEU A 347 29.11 6.80 -0.74
CA LEU A 347 28.80 5.97 -1.92
C LEU A 347 27.28 5.78 -2.13
N GLY A 348 26.50 5.82 -1.05
CA GLY A 348 25.06 5.68 -1.12
C GLY A 348 24.35 6.80 -1.88
N ASP A 349 24.88 8.03 -1.84
CA ASP A 349 24.21 9.18 -2.44
C ASP A 349 24.50 9.33 -3.94
N ASP A 350 25.72 9.08 -4.39
CA ASP A 350 26.05 9.09 -5.83
C ASP A 350 25.42 7.91 -6.58
N TYR A 351 25.33 6.76 -5.93
CA TYR A 351 24.69 5.56 -6.48
C TYR A 351 23.20 5.75 -6.70
N ARG A 352 22.51 6.43 -5.78
CA ARG A 352 21.06 6.71 -5.87
C ARG A 352 20.70 7.61 -7.07
N ASN A 353 21.62 8.44 -7.53
CA ASN A 353 21.37 9.40 -8.60
C ASN A 353 21.38 8.78 -10.01
N ASN A 354 21.86 7.54 -10.16
CA ASN A 354 22.10 6.89 -11.46
C ASN A 354 21.27 5.61 -11.65
N CYS A 355 20.05 5.56 -11.19
CA CYS A 355 19.19 4.38 -11.31
C CYS A 355 17.89 4.68 -12.08
N CYS A 356 17.10 3.65 -12.32
CA CYS A 356 15.72 3.76 -12.82
C CYS A 356 14.92 4.81 -12.05
N LYS A 357 13.82 5.29 -12.61
CA LYS A 357 12.95 6.25 -11.91
C LYS A 357 12.31 5.60 -10.68
N ILE A 358 12.88 5.88 -9.52
CA ILE A 358 12.44 5.36 -8.22
C ILE A 358 11.92 6.51 -7.36
N ILE A 359 10.79 6.30 -6.71
CA ILE A 359 10.19 7.23 -5.77
C ILE A 359 9.84 6.47 -4.49
N ASP A 360 10.56 6.76 -3.42
CA ASP A 360 10.23 6.28 -2.08
C ASP A 360 9.61 7.40 -1.27
N ILE A 361 8.50 7.11 -0.60
CA ILE A 361 7.82 8.03 0.29
C ILE A 361 7.63 7.35 1.63
N GLY A 362 8.58 7.59 2.51
CA GLY A 362 8.54 7.14 3.89
C GLY A 362 7.64 8.03 4.74
N LEU A 363 6.57 7.46 5.27
CA LEU A 363 5.65 8.11 6.16
C LEU A 363 6.01 7.80 7.62
N SER A 364 6.09 8.81 8.44
CA SER A 364 6.40 8.64 9.86
C SER A 364 5.13 8.53 10.70
N LEU A 365 5.24 7.84 11.84
CA LEU A 365 4.16 7.72 12.83
C LEU A 365 3.54 9.06 13.19
N PRO A 366 2.21 9.15 13.29
CA PRO A 366 1.56 10.29 13.87
C PRO A 366 1.97 10.42 15.34
N TYR A 367 2.32 11.62 15.76
CA TYR A 367 2.78 11.88 17.11
C TYR A 367 1.69 11.73 18.18
N LYS A 368 0.41 11.74 17.79
CA LYS A 368 -0.76 11.63 18.67
C LYS A 368 -1.80 10.70 18.09
N ASP A 369 -2.26 9.76 18.89
CA ASP A 369 -3.38 8.89 18.57
C ASP A 369 -4.71 9.60 18.84
N ASP A 370 -5.09 10.49 17.94
CA ASP A 370 -6.41 11.14 17.95
C ASP A 370 -7.00 11.28 16.53
N PRO A 371 -8.33 11.43 16.40
CA PRO A 371 -9.01 11.48 15.11
C PRO A 371 -8.55 12.61 14.17
N TYR A 372 -8.06 13.72 14.72
CA TYR A 372 -7.57 14.84 13.92
C TYR A 372 -6.24 14.49 13.26
N HIS A 373 -5.28 13.96 14.03
CA HIS A 373 -3.98 13.54 13.49
C HIS A 373 -4.10 12.39 12.50
N HIS A 374 -5.00 11.43 12.75
CA HIS A 374 -5.30 10.38 11.76
C HIS A 374 -5.85 10.95 10.44
N SER A 375 -6.73 11.95 10.52
CA SER A 375 -7.26 12.61 9.32
C SER A 375 -6.18 13.36 8.55
N LEU A 376 -5.26 14.05 9.26
CA LEU A 376 -4.11 14.71 8.64
C LEU A 376 -3.17 13.71 7.96
N GLN A 377 -2.84 12.62 8.63
CA GLN A 377 -1.97 11.58 8.08
C GLN A 377 -2.53 10.98 6.79
N ARG A 378 -3.83 10.70 6.74
CA ARG A 378 -4.49 10.25 5.50
C ARG A 378 -4.43 11.30 4.40
N CYS A 379 -4.58 12.58 4.75
CA CYS A 379 -4.42 13.68 3.81
C CYS A 379 -2.96 13.78 3.31
N GLU A 380 -1.97 13.63 4.18
CA GLU A 380 -0.54 13.61 3.83
C GLU A 380 -0.21 12.46 2.87
N LEU A 381 -0.75 11.27 3.13
CA LEU A 381 -0.61 10.13 2.22
C LEU A 381 -1.18 10.46 0.83
N ARG A 382 -2.40 10.95 0.75
CA ARG A 382 -3.02 11.33 -0.53
C ARG A 382 -2.24 12.45 -1.22
N ASP A 383 -1.74 13.43 -0.46
CA ASP A 383 -0.90 14.51 -0.97
C ASP A 383 0.44 13.98 -1.52
N ALA A 384 1.01 12.94 -0.91
CA ALA A 384 2.21 12.29 -1.44
C ALA A 384 1.95 11.71 -2.84
N TYR A 385 0.79 11.10 -3.06
CA TYR A 385 0.37 10.67 -4.39
C TYR A 385 0.16 11.85 -5.33
N ARG A 386 -0.65 12.85 -4.95
CA ARG A 386 -0.97 14.02 -5.79
C ARG A 386 0.25 14.81 -6.23
N LYS A 387 1.25 14.94 -5.36
CA LYS A 387 2.43 15.80 -5.59
C LYS A 387 3.61 15.05 -6.21
N ASN A 388 3.76 13.77 -5.89
CA ASN A 388 4.98 13.03 -6.27
C ASN A 388 4.67 11.86 -7.21
N VAL A 389 3.80 10.92 -6.81
CA VAL A 389 3.61 9.67 -7.55
C VAL A 389 2.86 9.91 -8.86
N LEU A 390 1.65 10.47 -8.78
CA LEU A 390 0.77 10.59 -9.95
C LEU A 390 1.32 11.53 -11.04
N PRO A 391 1.89 12.72 -10.72
CA PRO A 391 2.50 13.55 -11.75
C PRO A 391 3.72 12.91 -12.39
N SER A 392 4.54 12.20 -11.60
CA SER A 392 5.73 11.52 -12.12
C SER A 392 5.37 10.29 -12.96
N LEU A 393 4.30 9.58 -12.58
CA LEU A 393 3.78 8.45 -13.33
C LEU A 393 3.19 8.91 -14.67
N LEU A 394 2.45 10.02 -14.67
CA LEU A 394 1.90 10.62 -15.89
C LEU A 394 3.02 11.10 -16.84
N GLU A 395 4.06 11.77 -16.30
CA GLU A 395 5.25 12.17 -17.06
C GLU A 395 6.01 10.97 -17.64
N PHE A 396 6.07 9.87 -16.89
CA PHE A 396 6.70 8.64 -17.33
C PHE A 396 5.95 8.00 -18.50
N ASP A 397 4.63 8.16 -18.57
CA ASP A 397 3.74 7.65 -19.64
C ASP A 397 3.89 6.12 -19.85
N PRO A 398 3.50 5.30 -18.86
CA PRO A 398 3.65 3.84 -18.93
C PRO A 398 2.69 3.20 -19.93
N ASP A 399 3.10 2.08 -20.54
CA ASP A 399 2.25 1.25 -21.38
C ASP A 399 1.43 0.22 -20.58
N MET A 400 1.84 -0.06 -19.33
CA MET A 400 1.12 -0.90 -18.36
C MET A 400 1.51 -0.52 -16.93
N ILE A 401 0.55 -0.55 -16.01
CA ILE A 401 0.77 -0.30 -14.58
C ILE A 401 0.59 -1.59 -13.80
N PHE A 402 1.55 -1.90 -12.95
CA PHE A 402 1.52 -2.98 -11.97
C PHE A 402 1.32 -2.42 -10.57
N ILE A 403 0.55 -3.12 -9.74
CA ILE A 403 0.28 -2.69 -8.37
C ILE A 403 0.63 -3.82 -7.38
N SER A 404 1.61 -3.59 -6.51
CA SER A 404 1.79 -4.35 -5.27
C SER A 404 0.77 -3.85 -4.26
N ALA A 405 -0.30 -4.63 -4.06
CA ALA A 405 -1.46 -4.22 -3.30
C ALA A 405 -1.43 -4.84 -1.90
N GLY A 406 -0.80 -4.15 -0.95
CA GLY A 406 -0.84 -4.48 0.47
C GLY A 406 -1.93 -3.70 1.21
N PHE A 407 -2.59 -4.34 2.17
CA PHE A 407 -3.73 -3.77 2.90
C PHE A 407 -3.49 -3.66 4.40
N ASP A 408 -2.24 -3.77 4.82
CA ASP A 408 -1.78 -3.65 6.21
C ASP A 408 -1.58 -2.21 6.69
N ALA A 409 -1.57 -1.21 5.78
CA ALA A 409 -1.65 0.20 6.15
C ALA A 409 -3.00 0.59 6.80
N HIS A 410 -4.00 -0.33 6.81
CA HIS A 410 -5.27 -0.07 7.46
C HIS A 410 -5.07 0.14 8.97
N ARG A 411 -5.65 1.22 9.54
CA ARG A 411 -5.45 1.65 10.95
C ARG A 411 -5.74 0.57 12.01
N LYS A 412 -6.51 -0.46 11.67
CA LYS A 412 -6.81 -1.60 12.56
C LYS A 412 -5.85 -2.77 12.39
N ASP A 413 -4.96 -2.72 11.40
CA ASP A 413 -3.97 -3.74 11.21
C ASP A 413 -2.80 -3.53 12.18
N THR A 414 -2.44 -4.57 12.92
CA THR A 414 -1.39 -4.46 13.94
C THR A 414 0.01 -4.45 13.35
N MET A 415 0.17 -4.93 12.11
CA MET A 415 1.48 -5.00 11.46
C MET A 415 2.04 -3.63 11.07
N ASN A 416 1.18 -2.61 10.95
CA ASN A 416 1.64 -1.26 10.63
C ASN A 416 2.11 -0.45 11.86
N PHE A 417 1.95 -0.96 13.06
CA PHE A 417 2.33 -0.28 14.31
C PHE A 417 1.86 1.18 14.41
N GLY A 418 0.82 1.55 13.68
CA GLY A 418 0.30 2.92 13.63
C GLY A 418 1.09 3.89 12.73
N TYR A 419 2.04 3.43 11.90
CA TYR A 419 2.80 4.28 10.98
C TYR A 419 1.93 4.92 9.91
N VAL A 420 0.93 4.18 9.43
CA VAL A 420 -0.04 4.67 8.46
C VAL A 420 -1.44 4.29 8.94
N GLY A 421 -2.37 5.23 8.91
CA GLY A 421 -3.73 5.00 9.42
C GLY A 421 -4.78 5.00 8.32
N MET A 422 -4.59 4.23 7.25
CA MET A 422 -5.53 4.14 6.13
C MET A 422 -6.88 3.56 6.54
N LEU A 423 -7.88 3.94 5.78
CA LEU A 423 -9.21 3.34 5.77
C LEU A 423 -9.51 2.75 4.38
N GLU A 424 -10.60 2.01 4.28
CA GLU A 424 -11.07 1.42 3.02
C GLU A 424 -11.18 2.47 1.88
N GLU A 425 -11.61 3.68 2.22
CA GLU A 425 -11.75 4.82 1.29
C GLU A 425 -10.42 5.29 0.69
N ASP A 426 -9.31 5.09 1.39
CA ASP A 426 -7.99 5.50 0.90
C ASP A 426 -7.48 4.53 -0.17
N TYR A 427 -7.70 3.23 0.02
CA TYR A 427 -7.40 2.21 -1.01
C TYR A 427 -8.25 2.40 -2.26
N GLU A 428 -9.57 2.70 -2.08
CA GLU A 428 -10.47 3.03 -3.18
C GLU A 428 -9.93 4.26 -3.94
N TRP A 429 -9.62 5.35 -3.21
CA TRP A 429 -9.14 6.59 -3.80
C TRP A 429 -7.81 6.42 -4.55
N ILE A 430 -6.80 5.77 -3.95
CA ILE A 430 -5.50 5.53 -4.60
C ILE A 430 -5.73 4.76 -5.90
N THR A 431 -6.54 3.71 -5.86
CA THR A 431 -6.81 2.88 -7.03
C THR A 431 -7.57 3.66 -8.11
N GLU A 432 -8.57 4.46 -7.75
CA GLU A 432 -9.26 5.36 -8.68
C GLU A 432 -8.29 6.33 -9.38
N GLN A 433 -7.34 6.92 -8.65
CA GLN A 433 -6.34 7.81 -9.24
C GLN A 433 -5.40 7.07 -10.21
N LEU A 434 -4.94 5.87 -9.84
CA LEU A 434 -4.12 5.04 -10.72
C LEU A 434 -4.88 4.61 -11.97
N VAL A 435 -6.17 4.30 -11.85
CA VAL A 435 -7.05 4.02 -13.00
C VAL A 435 -7.16 5.24 -13.91
N LYS A 436 -7.33 6.44 -13.37
CA LYS A 436 -7.37 7.68 -14.18
C LYS A 436 -6.07 7.90 -14.96
N VAL A 437 -4.91 7.66 -14.33
CA VAL A 437 -3.61 7.71 -15.01
C VAL A 437 -3.49 6.62 -16.06
N ALA A 438 -3.89 5.38 -15.75
CA ALA A 438 -3.86 4.29 -16.72
C ALA A 438 -4.79 4.55 -17.92
N ASN A 439 -5.95 5.18 -17.69
CA ASN A 439 -6.83 5.62 -18.77
C ASN A 439 -6.16 6.66 -19.68
N THR A 440 -5.32 7.52 -19.12
CA THR A 440 -4.59 8.54 -19.87
C THR A 440 -3.45 7.93 -20.67
N CYS A 441 -2.63 7.07 -20.05
CA CYS A 441 -1.36 6.60 -20.62
C CYS A 441 -1.50 5.28 -21.39
N CYS A 442 -2.21 4.30 -20.84
CA CYS A 442 -2.14 2.90 -21.29
C CYS A 442 -3.51 2.21 -21.44
N ASN A 443 -4.54 2.95 -21.81
CA ASN A 443 -5.87 2.38 -22.06
C ASN A 443 -6.46 1.58 -20.88
N GLY A 444 -6.11 1.96 -19.65
CA GLY A 444 -6.57 1.32 -18.44
C GLY A 444 -5.89 -0.02 -18.10
N ARG A 445 -4.76 -0.36 -18.73
CA ARG A 445 -4.03 -1.61 -18.47
C ARG A 445 -3.41 -1.59 -17.07
N ILE A 446 -4.05 -2.30 -16.16
CA ILE A 446 -3.58 -2.48 -14.78
C ILE A 446 -3.57 -3.96 -14.42
N VAL A 447 -2.47 -4.42 -13.83
CA VAL A 447 -2.36 -5.73 -13.20
C VAL A 447 -1.99 -5.53 -11.74
N SER A 448 -2.88 -5.92 -10.83
CA SER A 448 -2.69 -5.78 -9.39
C SER A 448 -2.54 -7.15 -8.74
N ALA A 449 -1.65 -7.26 -7.76
CA ALA A 449 -1.43 -8.49 -7.00
C ALA A 449 -1.47 -8.23 -5.49
N LEU A 450 -2.09 -9.17 -4.76
CA LEU A 450 -2.18 -9.14 -3.31
C LEU A 450 -0.79 -9.29 -2.68
N GLU A 451 -0.45 -8.37 -1.78
CA GLU A 451 0.72 -8.44 -0.90
C GLU A 451 0.29 -8.57 0.58
N GLY A 452 0.59 -7.61 1.44
CA GLY A 452 0.25 -7.63 2.86
C GLY A 452 -1.22 -7.39 3.20
N GLY A 453 -1.49 -7.30 4.48
CA GLY A 453 -2.82 -7.14 5.07
C GLY A 453 -3.23 -8.34 5.91
N TYR A 454 -3.34 -8.13 7.24
CA TYR A 454 -3.36 -9.23 8.21
C TYR A 454 -4.54 -9.15 9.17
N LYS A 455 -5.30 -8.05 9.19
CA LYS A 455 -6.48 -7.92 10.06
C LYS A 455 -7.68 -8.64 9.47
N ILE A 456 -7.63 -9.97 9.48
CA ILE A 456 -8.66 -10.88 8.95
C ILE A 456 -9.82 -11.14 9.92
N HIS A 457 -9.81 -10.53 11.10
CA HIS A 457 -10.84 -10.65 12.13
C HIS A 457 -11.37 -9.29 12.55
N GLY A 458 -12.60 -9.26 13.04
CA GLY A 458 -13.28 -8.08 13.56
C GLY A 458 -14.44 -7.59 12.69
N GLY A 459 -15.63 -7.50 13.32
CA GLY A 459 -16.88 -7.17 12.65
C GLY A 459 -17.47 -8.34 11.83
N ILE A 460 -18.53 -8.08 11.08
CA ILE A 460 -19.15 -9.06 10.17
C ILE A 460 -18.21 -9.35 9.00
N VAL A 461 -17.55 -8.31 8.48
CA VAL A 461 -16.53 -8.39 7.44
C VAL A 461 -15.25 -7.75 7.98
N SER A 462 -14.14 -8.45 7.87
CA SER A 462 -12.86 -7.99 8.41
C SER A 462 -12.35 -6.71 7.73
N PRO A 463 -11.53 -5.89 8.41
CA PRO A 463 -10.91 -4.71 7.79
C PRO A 463 -10.12 -5.06 6.53
N PHE A 464 -9.35 -6.12 6.56
CA PHE A 464 -8.60 -6.62 5.41
C PHE A 464 -9.53 -6.91 4.20
N ALA A 465 -10.59 -7.72 4.41
CA ALA A 465 -11.51 -8.05 3.32
C ALA A 465 -12.21 -6.81 2.75
N ARG A 466 -12.59 -5.84 3.61
CA ARG A 466 -13.19 -4.58 3.14
C ARG A 466 -12.22 -3.72 2.34
N SER A 467 -10.96 -3.65 2.77
CA SER A 467 -9.92 -2.90 2.05
C SER A 467 -9.66 -3.49 0.66
N VAL A 468 -9.53 -4.82 0.57
CA VAL A 468 -9.42 -5.51 -0.72
C VAL A 468 -10.67 -5.25 -1.58
N ALA A 469 -11.87 -5.34 -1.01
CA ALA A 469 -13.11 -5.06 -1.73
C ALA A 469 -13.14 -3.62 -2.27
N SER A 470 -12.67 -2.63 -1.52
CA SER A 470 -12.61 -1.23 -1.97
C SER A 470 -11.64 -1.05 -3.14
N HIS A 471 -10.47 -1.69 -3.08
CA HIS A 471 -9.51 -1.70 -4.18
C HIS A 471 -10.10 -2.36 -5.45
N VAL A 472 -10.65 -3.56 -5.32
CA VAL A 472 -11.25 -4.28 -6.46
C VAL A 472 -12.46 -3.54 -7.01
N ARG A 473 -13.27 -2.89 -6.17
CA ARG A 473 -14.38 -2.02 -6.61
C ARG A 473 -13.88 -0.89 -7.51
N ALA A 474 -12.80 -0.20 -7.10
CA ALA A 474 -12.23 0.86 -7.91
C ALA A 474 -11.69 0.36 -9.26
N LEU A 475 -11.12 -0.86 -9.31
CA LEU A 475 -10.74 -1.51 -10.57
C LEU A 475 -11.96 -1.80 -11.45
N VAL A 476 -13.03 -2.34 -10.87
CA VAL A 476 -14.28 -2.66 -11.58
C VAL A 476 -14.97 -1.40 -12.11
N ASP A 477 -15.12 -0.37 -11.26
CA ASP A 477 -15.68 0.91 -11.65
C ASP A 477 -14.81 1.57 -12.74
N GLY A 478 -13.49 1.44 -12.63
CA GLY A 478 -12.50 1.90 -13.59
C GLY A 478 -12.57 1.18 -14.94
N GLY A 479 -12.99 -0.08 -14.96
CA GLY A 479 -13.21 -0.84 -16.19
C GLY A 479 -14.23 -0.18 -17.12
N SER A 480 -15.24 0.45 -16.56
CA SER A 480 -16.29 1.18 -17.30
C SER A 480 -16.04 2.69 -17.39
N SER A 481 -15.20 3.25 -16.55
CA SER A 481 -14.88 4.68 -16.50
C SER A 481 -13.86 5.07 -17.57
N ARG A 482 -14.05 6.24 -18.16
CA ARG A 482 -13.08 6.90 -19.05
C ARG A 482 -12.57 8.20 -18.44
N GLU A 483 -12.66 8.32 -17.12
CA GLU A 483 -12.12 9.50 -16.43
C GLU A 483 -10.61 9.52 -16.57
N LEU A 484 -10.07 10.69 -16.91
CA LEU A 484 -8.65 10.94 -17.02
C LEU A 484 -8.15 11.63 -15.75
N TYR A 485 -6.86 11.48 -15.47
CA TYR A 485 -6.26 12.21 -14.37
C TYR A 485 -6.17 13.70 -14.69
N ASP A 486 -6.67 14.53 -13.77
CA ASP A 486 -6.62 15.99 -13.84
C ASP A 486 -5.86 16.53 -12.62
N LYS A 487 -4.75 17.22 -12.89
CA LYS A 487 -3.88 17.76 -11.86
C LYS A 487 -4.54 18.91 -11.07
N ASP A 488 -5.32 19.74 -11.76
CA ASP A 488 -5.98 20.88 -11.12
C ASP A 488 -7.13 20.41 -10.23
N GLU A 489 -7.85 19.35 -10.64
CA GLU A 489 -8.83 18.67 -9.81
C GLU A 489 -8.17 18.09 -8.54
N ALA A 490 -7.04 17.41 -8.69
CA ALA A 490 -6.31 16.80 -7.58
C ALA A 490 -5.79 17.85 -6.56
N GLU A 491 -5.34 19.02 -7.05
CA GLU A 491 -4.93 20.11 -6.17
C GLU A 491 -6.11 20.74 -5.42
N TRP A 492 -7.23 20.94 -6.11
CA TRP A 492 -8.46 21.42 -5.48
C TRP A 492 -8.97 20.44 -4.42
N GLU A 493 -8.99 19.14 -4.69
CA GLU A 493 -9.35 18.11 -3.70
C GLU A 493 -8.47 18.18 -2.46
N SER A 494 -7.15 18.35 -2.63
CA SER A 494 -6.21 18.48 -1.50
C SER A 494 -6.56 19.67 -0.61
N GLN A 495 -6.82 20.83 -1.22
CA GLN A 495 -7.18 22.04 -0.48
C GLN A 495 -8.53 21.88 0.25
N TYR A 496 -9.50 21.28 -0.42
CA TYR A 496 -10.80 20.99 0.16
C TYR A 496 -10.73 20.01 1.34
N GLU A 497 -9.98 18.92 1.21
CA GLU A 497 -9.79 17.95 2.30
C GLU A 497 -9.18 18.62 3.56
N LYS A 498 -8.14 19.42 3.39
CA LYS A 498 -7.50 20.15 4.49
C LYS A 498 -8.48 21.08 5.19
N HIS A 499 -9.21 21.86 4.41
CA HIS A 499 -10.23 22.74 4.94
C HIS A 499 -11.29 21.98 5.74
N MET A 500 -11.77 20.84 5.23
CA MET A 500 -12.76 20.01 5.92
C MET A 500 -12.22 19.37 7.20
N ILE A 501 -10.95 18.99 7.25
CA ILE A 501 -10.29 18.47 8.45
C ILE A 501 -10.22 19.58 9.52
N GLU A 502 -9.78 20.77 9.15
CA GLU A 502 -9.71 21.92 10.05
C GLU A 502 -11.09 22.32 10.61
N GLU A 503 -12.10 22.37 9.75
CA GLU A 503 -13.47 22.68 10.16
C GLU A 503 -14.05 21.64 11.13
N LYS A 504 -13.81 20.37 10.89
CA LYS A 504 -14.21 19.30 11.82
C LYS A 504 -13.51 19.45 13.17
N GLU A 505 -12.23 19.79 13.15
CA GLU A 505 -11.44 19.98 14.39
C GLU A 505 -11.92 21.20 15.17
N LYS A 506 -12.15 22.33 14.52
CA LYS A 506 -12.75 23.52 15.16
C LYS A 506 -14.09 23.18 15.82
N LYS A 507 -14.96 22.44 15.13
CA LYS A 507 -16.25 21.99 15.68
C LYS A 507 -16.08 21.06 16.89
N ARG A 508 -15.09 20.13 16.83
CA ARG A 508 -14.74 19.24 17.94
C ARG A 508 -14.28 20.03 19.16
N GLN A 509 -13.35 20.97 18.97
CA GLN A 509 -12.83 21.84 20.05
C GLN A 509 -13.92 22.70 20.68
N MET A 510 -14.79 23.29 19.87
CA MET A 510 -15.93 24.05 20.38
C MET A 510 -16.89 23.19 21.22
N LYS A 511 -17.15 21.95 20.77
CA LYS A 511 -18.00 21.01 21.53
C LYS A 511 -17.35 20.62 22.85
N GLN A 512 -16.06 20.35 22.87
CA GLN A 512 -15.30 20.03 24.08
C GLN A 512 -15.27 21.23 25.05
N ALA A 513 -15.02 22.44 24.55
CA ALA A 513 -15.04 23.65 25.36
C ALA A 513 -16.41 23.90 26.01
N ARG A 514 -17.50 23.73 25.26
CA ARG A 514 -18.87 23.83 25.80
C ARG A 514 -19.15 22.78 26.88
N ALA A 515 -18.73 21.51 26.64
CA ALA A 515 -18.87 20.44 27.62
C ALA A 515 -18.07 20.73 28.91
N ALA A 516 -16.83 21.19 28.75
CA ALA A 516 -15.99 21.57 29.89
C ALA A 516 -16.60 22.74 30.71
N THR A 517 -17.15 23.77 30.05
CA THR A 517 -17.85 24.88 30.72
C THR A 517 -19.07 24.36 31.47
N ALA A 518 -19.93 23.56 30.86
CA ALA A 518 -21.10 22.98 31.50
C ALA A 518 -20.73 22.07 32.70
N ALA A 519 -19.67 21.28 32.59
CA ALA A 519 -19.15 20.45 33.69
C ALA A 519 -18.64 21.34 34.85
N ARG A 520 -17.97 22.45 34.54
CA ARG A 520 -17.51 23.41 35.57
C ARG A 520 -18.66 24.09 36.27
N GLU A 521 -19.68 24.53 35.55
CA GLU A 521 -20.91 25.13 36.11
C GLU A 521 -21.66 24.14 37.00
N LEU A 522 -21.80 22.88 36.55
CA LEU A 522 -22.42 21.82 37.35
C LEU A 522 -21.66 21.56 38.64
N ARG A 523 -20.32 21.47 38.57
CA ARG A 523 -19.48 21.31 39.76
C ARG A 523 -19.61 22.49 40.73
N GLN A 524 -19.68 23.73 40.24
CA GLN A 524 -19.89 24.90 41.07
C GLN A 524 -21.27 24.89 41.73
N SER A 525 -22.33 24.48 41.01
CA SER A 525 -23.69 24.36 41.56
C SER A 525 -23.77 23.30 42.65
N LEU A 526 -23.07 22.17 42.48
CA LEU A 526 -23.02 21.10 43.49
C LEU A 526 -22.26 21.55 44.77
N LEU A 527 -21.22 22.37 44.62
CA LEU A 527 -20.44 22.92 45.74
C LEU A 527 -21.16 24.05 46.48
N SER A 528 -22.07 24.77 45.79
CA SER A 528 -22.84 25.88 46.35
C SER A 528 -24.18 25.46 46.96
N SER A 529 -24.61 24.20 46.82
CA SER A 529 -25.82 23.68 47.46
C SER A 529 -25.59 23.58 48.97
N PRO A 530 -26.44 24.15 49.85
CA PRO A 530 -26.28 24.09 51.31
C PRO A 530 -26.37 22.62 51.74
N ARG A 531 -25.31 22.12 52.40
CA ARG A 531 -25.34 20.82 53.09
C ARG A 531 -26.48 20.83 54.09
N GLN A 532 -27.56 20.12 53.89
CA GLN A 532 -28.48 19.77 54.96
C GLN A 532 -27.71 18.92 55.98
N THR A 533 -27.40 19.49 57.10
CA THR A 533 -26.78 18.81 58.24
C THR A 533 -27.76 17.82 58.80
N ASN A 534 -27.66 16.57 58.38
CA ASN A 534 -28.26 15.46 59.09
C ASN A 534 -27.15 14.85 59.98
N THR A 535 -27.22 15.13 61.29
CA THR A 535 -26.33 14.63 62.31
C THR A 535 -26.55 13.12 62.49
N GLY A 536 -25.71 12.34 61.84
CA GLY A 536 -25.55 10.90 62.09
C GLY A 536 -24.07 10.56 61.94
N ILE A 537 -23.43 10.28 63.05
CA ILE A 537 -22.02 9.90 63.20
C ILE A 537 -21.83 8.61 62.42
N VAL A 538 -21.13 8.67 61.31
CA VAL A 538 -20.50 7.46 60.68
C VAL A 538 -19.15 7.91 60.14
N ASP A 539 -18.12 7.08 60.39
CA ASP A 539 -16.68 7.28 60.16
C ASP A 539 -16.30 7.99 58.86
N GLU A 540 -15.68 9.15 58.97
CA GLU A 540 -15.20 10.00 57.86
C GLU A 540 -13.93 9.47 57.13
N GLN A 541 -13.37 8.35 57.52
CA GLN A 541 -12.13 7.86 56.88
C GLN A 541 -12.28 6.92 55.68
N ASN A 542 -13.49 6.46 55.36
CA ASN A 542 -13.69 5.56 54.20
C ASN A 542 -14.33 6.23 52.99
N HIS A 543 -14.61 7.53 53.02
CA HIS A 543 -15.33 8.22 51.92
C HIS A 543 -14.45 9.04 50.99
N GLU A 544 -13.26 9.45 51.43
CA GLU A 544 -12.29 10.12 50.53
C GLU A 544 -11.58 9.15 49.59
N ASP A 545 -11.35 7.92 49.99
CA ASP A 545 -10.75 6.90 49.12
C ASP A 545 -11.72 6.30 48.06
N ALA A 546 -13.02 6.48 48.22
CA ALA A 546 -14.02 6.05 47.27
C ALA A 546 -14.24 7.10 46.16
N LEU A 547 -14.05 8.38 46.42
CA LEU A 547 -14.22 9.48 45.46
C LEU A 547 -13.00 9.69 44.55
N LEU A 548 -11.82 9.14 44.94
CA LEU A 548 -10.60 9.18 44.12
C LEU A 548 -10.46 7.98 43.17
N ARG A 549 -11.40 7.04 43.21
CA ARG A 549 -11.41 5.86 42.31
C ARG A 549 -12.48 5.87 41.22
N GLU A 550 -13.31 6.90 41.14
CA GLU A 550 -14.07 7.19 39.95
C GLU A 550 -13.23 8.00 38.96
N GLU A 551 -12.08 7.46 38.59
CA GLU A 551 -11.40 7.84 37.39
C GLU A 551 -12.25 7.41 36.18
N LEU A 552 -12.56 8.39 35.36
CA LEU A 552 -13.00 8.40 33.96
C LEU A 552 -13.21 7.00 33.34
N PRO A 553 -14.38 6.77 32.77
CA PRO A 553 -14.58 5.57 31.99
C PRO A 553 -13.59 5.60 30.82
N HIS A 554 -12.72 4.61 30.78
CA HIS A 554 -12.09 4.21 29.54
C HIS A 554 -13.21 4.07 28.51
N ASN A 555 -13.24 4.97 27.54
CA ASN A 555 -14.08 4.83 26.37
C ASN A 555 -13.56 3.65 25.51
N ASP A 556 -13.77 2.45 25.99
CA ASP A 556 -14.06 1.33 25.13
C ASP A 556 -15.48 1.56 24.59
N VAL A 557 -15.54 2.42 23.59
CA VAL A 557 -16.72 2.48 22.73
C VAL A 557 -16.66 1.26 21.83
N GLY A 558 -17.00 0.11 22.41
CA GLY A 558 -17.63 -0.95 21.67
C GLY A 558 -18.89 -0.34 21.09
N ILE A 559 -18.85 0.01 19.82
CA ILE A 559 -20.04 0.34 19.05
C ILE A 559 -20.81 -0.96 18.93
N ALA A 560 -21.75 -1.14 19.84
CA ALA A 560 -22.82 -2.11 19.65
C ALA A 560 -23.57 -1.68 18.40
N ASP A 561 -23.62 -2.56 17.40
CA ASP A 561 -24.44 -2.44 16.21
C ASP A 561 -25.92 -2.34 16.63
N GLU A 562 -26.44 -1.12 16.72
CA GLU A 562 -27.89 -0.91 16.62
C GLU A 562 -28.27 -1.03 15.13
N PRO A 563 -29.35 -1.77 14.82
CA PRO A 563 -29.83 -1.91 13.44
C PRO A 563 -30.19 -0.53 12.90
N SER A 564 -29.53 -0.13 11.84
CA SER A 564 -29.69 1.14 11.15
C SER A 564 -31.14 1.40 10.77
N ARG A 565 -31.87 2.18 11.56
CA ARG A 565 -33.06 2.90 11.07
C ARG A 565 -32.55 3.89 10.03
N LYS A 566 -32.85 3.64 8.76
CA LYS A 566 -32.67 4.56 7.64
C LYS A 566 -33.31 5.90 7.97
N ARG A 567 -32.55 6.84 8.54
CA ARG A 567 -32.93 8.25 8.53
C ARG A 567 -32.61 8.75 7.14
N ALA A 568 -33.61 9.11 6.38
CA ALA A 568 -33.49 9.86 5.15
C ALA A 568 -32.66 11.13 5.46
N ARG A 569 -31.43 11.20 4.93
CA ARG A 569 -30.62 12.42 4.99
C ARG A 569 -31.27 13.44 4.08
N LYS A 570 -31.62 14.61 4.61
CA LYS A 570 -32.03 15.76 3.78
C LYS A 570 -30.94 16.04 2.77
N PRO A 571 -31.29 16.35 1.50
CA PRO A 571 -30.30 16.78 0.50
C PRO A 571 -29.53 17.99 1.04
N VAL A 572 -28.22 17.94 0.95
CA VAL A 572 -27.36 19.09 1.26
C VAL A 572 -27.51 20.08 0.13
N ASP A 573 -27.98 21.31 0.42
CA ASP A 573 -28.04 22.39 -0.55
C ASP A 573 -26.65 23.03 -0.69
N TYR A 574 -25.92 22.56 -1.70
CA TYR A 574 -24.57 23.03 -2.01
C TYR A 574 -24.49 24.49 -2.46
N LYS A 575 -25.63 25.06 -2.88
CA LYS A 575 -25.69 26.45 -3.26
C LYS A 575 -25.59 27.35 -2.02
N GLN A 576 -26.27 26.96 -0.95
CA GLN A 576 -26.19 27.66 0.33
C GLN A 576 -24.77 27.55 0.95
N LEU A 577 -24.11 26.41 0.76
CA LEU A 577 -22.73 26.20 1.26
C LEU A 577 -21.71 27.09 0.49
N LEU A 578 -21.88 27.29 -0.77
CA LEU A 578 -21.05 28.17 -1.60
C LEU A 578 -21.26 29.66 -1.27
N GLU A 579 -22.50 30.07 -1.00
CA GLU A 579 -22.81 31.42 -0.58
C GLU A 579 -22.23 31.73 0.83
N GLU A 580 -22.27 30.77 1.76
CA GLU A 580 -21.66 30.87 3.08
C GLU A 580 -20.12 30.95 3.02
N MET A 581 -19.48 30.27 2.08
CA MET A 581 -18.02 30.36 1.87
C MET A 581 -17.58 31.72 1.28
N GLN A 582 -18.39 32.33 0.41
CA GLN A 582 -18.09 33.64 -0.17
C GLN A 582 -18.32 34.80 0.80
N THR A 583 -19.23 34.65 1.76
CA THR A 583 -19.53 35.71 2.75
C THR A 583 -18.57 35.71 3.94
N ASN A 584 -17.83 34.64 4.18
CA ASN A 584 -16.90 34.50 5.31
C ASN A 584 -15.41 34.73 4.96
N SER A 585 -15.10 35.26 3.78
CA SER A 585 -13.74 35.72 3.47
C SER A 585 -13.47 37.03 4.21
N PRO A 586 -12.44 37.15 5.06
CA PRO A 586 -12.08 38.39 5.69
C PRO A 586 -11.57 39.35 4.61
N SER A 587 -12.27 40.46 4.42
CA SER A 587 -11.76 41.62 3.68
C SER A 587 -10.45 42.08 4.31
N LYS A 588 -9.43 42.27 3.48
CA LYS A 588 -8.19 42.93 3.89
C LYS A 588 -8.41 44.29 4.49
#